data_ac2bcbc8fb72526d8e206bbc37189b5b
#
_entry.id   ac2bcbc8fb72526d8e206bbc37189b5b
#
_cell.length_a   1.000
_cell.length_b   1.000
_cell.length_c   1.000
_cell.angle_alpha   90.00
_cell.angle_beta   90.00
_cell.angle_gamma   90.00
#
_symmetry.space_group_name_H-M   'P 1'
#
loop_
_entity.id
_entity.type
_entity.pdbx_description
1 polymer ?
#
loop_
_entity_poly.entity_id
_entity_poly.type
_entity_poly.pdbx_seq_one_letter_code
_entity_poly.pdbx_strand_id
1 'polypeptide(L)'
;MKQAIAGVVAFDEEITVMIVYPSIAGAPGGIGKILGRLFNIQIGIKPLTVGNLIALASAPLCAGLWIGRVLPMNRLPIIGTLSKKLGLAPQRYRITTKAILSEDAFDGSTVQETIALDSFDEIEIAVDAGQSWYDCGDLIFKQAGAVTGRLESVSRPESFKAACIKSQMSFVGVKQAI
;
A
#
# COMPACT_ATOMS: atom_id res chain seq x y z
N MET A 1 -1.44 13.17 -38.78
CA MET A 1 -0.68 13.54 -37.56
C MET A 1 -1.70 13.98 -36.51
N LYS A 2 -1.87 13.23 -35.42
CA LYS A 2 -2.68 13.67 -34.27
C LYS A 2 -1.85 14.70 -33.49
N GLN A 3 -2.29 15.96 -33.46
CA GLN A 3 -1.66 16.99 -32.64
C GLN A 3 -1.90 16.66 -31.16
N ALA A 4 -0.84 16.45 -30.39
CA ALA A 4 -0.92 16.34 -28.95
C ALA A 4 -1.33 17.73 -28.38
N ILE A 5 -2.47 17.81 -27.77
CA ILE A 5 -2.90 18.99 -27.01
C ILE A 5 -2.08 18.99 -25.72
N ALA A 6 -1.41 20.10 -25.42
CA ALA A 6 -0.60 20.23 -24.20
C ALA A 6 -1.47 19.92 -22.97
N GLY A 7 -1.07 18.90 -22.20
CA GLY A 7 -1.78 18.43 -21.01
C GLY A 7 -2.72 17.23 -21.23
N VAL A 8 -2.91 16.77 -22.45
CA VAL A 8 -3.66 15.53 -22.75
C VAL A 8 -2.65 14.43 -23.09
N VAL A 9 -2.50 13.48 -22.20
CA VAL A 9 -1.72 12.27 -22.45
C VAL A 9 -2.47 11.41 -23.45
N ALA A 10 -1.74 10.81 -24.40
CA ALA A 10 -2.34 9.86 -25.31
C ALA A 10 -2.98 8.73 -24.50
N PHE A 11 -4.22 8.34 -24.82
CA PHE A 11 -4.98 7.30 -24.10
C PHE A 11 -4.24 5.97 -24.00
N ASP A 12 -3.27 5.77 -24.87
CA ASP A 12 -2.48 4.54 -24.95
C ASP A 12 -1.28 4.50 -23.99
N GLU A 13 -0.86 5.65 -23.45
CA GLU A 13 0.29 5.76 -22.57
C GLU A 13 -0.13 5.58 -21.10
N GLU A 14 0.45 4.56 -20.45
CA GLU A 14 0.20 4.31 -19.03
C GLU A 14 1.13 5.17 -18.17
N ILE A 15 0.56 6.13 -17.44
CA ILE A 15 1.29 7.04 -16.57
C ILE A 15 1.03 6.71 -15.11
N THR A 16 2.08 6.78 -14.31
CA THR A 16 1.98 6.64 -12.85
C THR A 16 1.43 7.92 -12.23
N VAL A 17 0.33 7.79 -11.49
CA VAL A 17 -0.32 8.87 -10.75
C VAL A 17 0.20 8.97 -9.33
N MET A 18 0.34 7.82 -8.65
CA MET A 18 0.76 7.76 -7.25
C MET A 18 1.44 6.44 -6.93
N ILE A 19 2.43 6.49 -6.05
CA ILE A 19 3.09 5.30 -5.48
C ILE A 19 3.00 5.39 -3.96
N VAL A 20 2.61 4.29 -3.31
CA VAL A 20 2.55 4.15 -1.86
C VAL A 20 3.19 2.83 -1.45
N TYR A 21 3.95 2.85 -0.38
CA TYR A 21 4.53 1.65 0.23
C TYR A 21 3.62 1.14 1.35
N PRO A 22 3.41 -0.17 1.47
CA PRO A 22 2.66 -0.74 2.57
C PRO A 22 3.35 -0.43 3.91
N SER A 23 2.53 -0.25 4.95
CA SER A 23 2.99 -0.04 6.32
C SER A 23 3.62 -1.31 6.90
N ILE A 24 4.43 -1.14 7.95
CA ILE A 24 4.96 -2.24 8.78
C ILE A 24 3.83 -3.09 9.38
N ALA A 25 2.64 -2.52 9.58
CA ALA A 25 1.47 -3.28 10.05
C ALA A 25 1.16 -4.51 9.18
N GLY A 26 1.46 -4.45 7.87
CA GLY A 26 1.35 -5.59 6.95
C GLY A 26 2.56 -6.53 6.98
N ALA A 27 3.46 -6.44 7.96
CA ALA A 27 4.59 -7.36 8.06
C ALA A 27 4.10 -8.81 8.24
N PRO A 28 4.81 -9.80 7.64
CA PRO A 28 4.44 -11.20 7.69
C PRO A 28 4.28 -11.70 9.12
N GLY A 29 3.41 -12.72 9.29
CA GLY A 29 3.13 -13.31 10.62
C GLY A 29 2.36 -12.40 11.57
N GLY A 30 1.86 -11.24 11.10
CA GLY A 30 1.08 -10.33 11.92
C GLY A 30 1.89 -9.55 12.96
N ILE A 31 3.22 -9.65 12.95
CA ILE A 31 4.13 -9.01 13.93
C ILE A 31 3.86 -7.48 13.97
N GLY A 32 3.71 -6.84 12.81
CA GLY A 32 3.42 -5.41 12.74
C GLY A 32 2.11 -5.04 13.43
N LYS A 33 1.04 -5.81 13.22
CA LYS A 33 -0.26 -5.60 13.89
C LYS A 33 -0.18 -5.81 15.40
N ILE A 34 0.58 -6.80 15.87
CA ILE A 34 0.81 -7.04 17.31
C ILE A 34 1.53 -5.85 17.93
N LEU A 35 2.63 -5.40 17.31
CA LEU A 35 3.36 -4.21 17.75
C LEU A 35 2.46 -2.97 17.80
N GLY A 36 1.65 -2.74 16.76
CA GLY A 36 0.73 -1.60 16.73
C GLY A 36 -0.32 -1.64 17.85
N ARG A 37 -0.81 -2.84 18.25
CA ARG A 37 -1.68 -2.99 19.42
C ARG A 37 -0.97 -2.64 20.72
N LEU A 38 0.29 -3.06 20.87
CA LEU A 38 1.12 -2.74 22.04
C LEU A 38 1.42 -1.23 22.13
N PHE A 39 1.68 -0.59 20.99
CA PHE A 39 1.93 0.85 20.93
C PHE A 39 0.71 1.71 21.31
N ASN A 40 -0.49 1.17 21.12
CA ASN A 40 -1.74 1.81 21.53
C ASN A 40 -2.02 1.76 23.04
N ILE A 41 -1.17 1.14 23.86
CA ILE A 41 -1.34 1.09 25.32
C ILE A 41 -1.07 2.48 25.91
N GLN A 42 -2.12 3.16 26.36
CA GLN A 42 -2.09 4.55 26.87
C GLN A 42 -1.95 4.62 28.39
N ILE A 43 -1.28 3.67 29.02
CA ILE A 43 -1.03 3.67 30.47
C ILE A 43 0.21 4.53 30.75
N GLY A 44 0.08 5.51 31.64
CA GLY A 44 1.16 6.42 32.03
C GLY A 44 0.85 7.88 31.69
N ILE A 45 1.85 8.75 31.90
CA ILE A 45 1.73 10.20 31.66
C ILE A 45 2.34 10.51 30.28
N LYS A 46 1.60 11.20 29.42
CA LYS A 46 2.13 11.65 28.11
C LYS A 46 3.34 12.56 28.31
N PRO A 47 4.47 12.37 27.59
CA PRO A 47 4.66 11.41 26.47
C PRO A 47 5.15 10.01 26.88
N LEU A 48 5.37 9.74 28.18
CA LEU A 48 5.95 8.49 28.70
C LEU A 48 4.87 7.43 28.98
N THR A 49 4.08 7.10 27.98
CA THR A 49 3.15 5.97 28.07
C THR A 49 3.88 4.64 27.84
N VAL A 50 3.33 3.55 28.39
CA VAL A 50 3.88 2.19 28.19
C VAL A 50 3.99 1.87 26.69
N GLY A 51 2.99 2.24 25.88
CA GLY A 51 3.01 2.06 24.43
C GLY A 51 4.17 2.79 23.75
N ASN A 52 4.43 4.04 24.14
CA ASN A 52 5.54 4.83 23.59
C ASN A 52 6.91 4.25 23.99
N LEU A 53 7.06 3.74 25.20
CA LEU A 53 8.30 3.09 25.63
C LEU A 53 8.55 1.79 24.86
N ILE A 54 7.51 0.99 24.64
CA ILE A 54 7.60 -0.21 23.80
C ILE A 54 7.94 0.16 22.35
N ALA A 55 7.33 1.22 21.80
CA ALA A 55 7.64 1.71 20.46
C ALA A 55 9.11 2.12 20.34
N LEU A 56 9.63 2.84 21.31
CA LEU A 56 11.03 3.26 21.35
C LEU A 56 11.98 2.05 21.43
N ALA A 57 11.69 1.11 22.34
CA ALA A 57 12.52 -0.09 22.51
C ALA A 57 12.50 -1.01 21.26
N SER A 58 11.37 -1.07 20.55
CA SER A 58 11.22 -1.87 19.31
C SER A 58 11.58 -1.11 18.03
N ALA A 59 11.99 0.15 18.11
CA ALA A 59 12.34 0.97 16.94
C ALA A 59 13.35 0.29 15.98
N PRO A 60 14.46 -0.35 16.44
CA PRO A 60 15.39 -1.04 15.54
C PRO A 60 14.73 -2.23 14.84
N LEU A 61 13.83 -2.96 15.51
CA LEU A 61 13.07 -4.04 14.89
C LEU A 61 12.12 -3.50 13.81
N CYS A 62 11.39 -2.44 14.11
CA CYS A 62 10.50 -1.79 13.16
C CYS A 62 11.27 -1.25 11.94
N ALA A 63 12.42 -0.65 12.17
CA ALA A 63 13.30 -0.20 11.08
C ALA A 63 13.77 -1.36 10.21
N GLY A 64 14.18 -2.48 10.80
CA GLY A 64 14.56 -3.69 10.08
C GLY A 64 13.44 -4.27 9.23
N LEU A 65 12.22 -4.33 9.78
CA LEU A 65 11.03 -4.80 9.07
C LEU A 65 10.69 -3.86 7.89
N TRP A 66 10.77 -2.55 8.09
CA TRP A 66 10.51 -1.58 7.03
C TRP A 66 11.56 -1.67 5.92
N ILE A 67 12.84 -1.71 6.28
CA ILE A 67 13.94 -1.86 5.32
C ILE A 67 13.76 -3.15 4.50
N GLY A 68 13.38 -4.27 5.13
CA GLY A 68 13.15 -5.53 4.44
C GLY A 68 11.97 -5.51 3.46
N ARG A 69 11.04 -4.56 3.60
CA ARG A 69 9.90 -4.36 2.67
C ARG A 69 10.17 -3.35 1.56
N VAL A 70 11.12 -2.45 1.74
CA VAL A 70 11.45 -1.41 0.74
C VAL A 70 12.66 -1.81 -0.09
N LEU A 71 13.67 -2.41 0.55
CA LEU A 71 14.90 -2.81 -0.13
C LEU A 71 14.84 -4.28 -0.60
N PRO A 72 15.47 -4.60 -1.74
CA PRO A 72 15.51 -5.96 -2.30
C PRO A 72 16.47 -6.86 -1.54
N MET A 73 16.28 -6.99 -0.23
CA MET A 73 17.08 -7.85 0.64
C MET A 73 17.04 -9.32 0.20
N ASN A 74 15.98 -9.72 -0.51
CA ASN A 74 15.81 -11.05 -1.10
C ASN A 74 16.82 -11.39 -2.19
N ARG A 75 17.54 -10.40 -2.73
CA ARG A 75 18.61 -10.57 -3.74
C ARG A 75 19.99 -10.80 -3.13
N LEU A 76 20.15 -10.54 -1.85
CA LEU A 76 21.41 -10.82 -1.15
C LEU A 76 21.51 -12.31 -0.79
N PRO A 77 22.63 -13.02 -1.09
CA PRO A 77 22.69 -14.49 -0.99
C PRO A 77 22.42 -15.04 0.41
N ILE A 78 22.86 -14.37 1.46
CA ILE A 78 22.66 -14.82 2.86
C ILE A 78 21.35 -14.26 3.42
N ILE A 79 21.13 -12.95 3.28
CA ILE A 79 19.96 -12.26 3.82
C ILE A 79 18.71 -12.61 3.03
N GLY A 80 18.84 -12.89 1.73
CA GLY A 80 17.76 -13.24 0.84
C GLY A 80 17.07 -14.57 1.21
N THR A 81 17.80 -15.56 1.67
CA THR A 81 17.21 -16.82 2.16
C THR A 81 16.41 -16.61 3.45
N LEU A 82 16.89 -15.74 4.34
CA LEU A 82 16.18 -15.39 5.57
C LEU A 82 14.94 -14.53 5.27
N SER A 83 15.05 -13.52 4.41
CA SER A 83 13.92 -12.66 4.04
C SER A 83 12.81 -13.44 3.34
N LYS A 84 13.14 -14.38 2.44
CA LYS A 84 12.18 -15.29 1.83
C LYS A 84 11.47 -16.18 2.87
N LYS A 85 12.21 -16.76 3.83
CA LYS A 85 11.64 -17.55 4.93
C LYS A 85 10.71 -16.73 5.82
N LEU A 86 11.03 -15.44 6.02
CA LEU A 86 10.21 -14.50 6.79
C LEU A 86 9.07 -13.89 5.97
N GLY A 87 8.95 -14.21 4.67
CA GLY A 87 7.94 -13.63 3.79
C GLY A 87 8.10 -12.11 3.57
N LEU A 88 9.31 -11.57 3.81
CA LEU A 88 9.63 -10.17 3.57
C LEU A 88 9.89 -9.99 2.07
N ALA A 89 8.86 -9.67 1.31
CA ALA A 89 8.98 -9.29 -0.08
C ALA A 89 8.88 -7.76 -0.19
N PRO A 90 9.75 -7.12 -0.97
CA PRO A 90 9.58 -5.70 -1.29
C PRO A 90 8.28 -5.54 -2.08
N GLN A 91 7.43 -4.62 -1.64
CA GLN A 91 6.11 -4.39 -2.22
C GLN A 91 5.80 -2.90 -2.26
N ARG A 92 5.17 -2.47 -3.35
CA ARG A 92 4.60 -1.13 -3.47
C ARG A 92 3.25 -1.18 -4.19
N TYR A 93 2.41 -0.22 -3.91
CA TYR A 93 1.15 0.01 -4.59
C TYR A 93 1.29 1.20 -5.52
N ARG A 94 0.98 1.00 -6.80
CA ARG A 94 1.07 2.03 -7.82
C ARG A 94 -0.27 2.23 -8.50
N ILE A 95 -0.75 3.47 -8.47
CA ILE A 95 -1.91 3.90 -9.25
C ILE A 95 -1.40 4.40 -10.60
N THR A 96 -1.97 3.90 -11.67
CA THR A 96 -1.71 4.36 -13.02
C THR A 96 -2.98 4.96 -13.64
N THR A 97 -2.88 5.46 -14.85
CA THR A 97 -4.02 5.92 -15.64
C THR A 97 -4.94 4.80 -16.11
N LYS A 98 -4.56 3.51 -15.95
CA LYS A 98 -5.31 2.34 -16.43
C LYS A 98 -5.72 1.37 -15.32
N ALA A 99 -4.86 1.22 -14.30
CA ALA A 99 -5.04 0.21 -13.25
C ALA A 99 -4.36 0.61 -11.95
N ILE A 100 -4.69 -0.11 -10.89
CA ILE A 100 -4.00 -0.09 -9.61
C ILE A 100 -3.20 -1.40 -9.53
N LEU A 101 -1.90 -1.28 -9.30
CA LEU A 101 -0.95 -2.38 -9.34
C LEU A 101 -0.34 -2.61 -7.96
N SER A 102 -0.29 -3.88 -7.54
CA SER A 102 0.58 -4.35 -6.46
C SER A 102 1.80 -5.00 -7.10
N GLU A 103 2.97 -4.41 -6.93
CA GLU A 103 4.19 -4.82 -7.63
C GLU A 103 5.41 -4.87 -6.71
N ASP A 104 6.48 -5.50 -7.19
CA ASP A 104 7.78 -5.47 -6.50
C ASP A 104 8.27 -4.02 -6.38
N ALA A 105 8.66 -3.63 -5.15
CA ALA A 105 9.05 -2.25 -4.86
C ALA A 105 10.35 -1.81 -5.56
N PHE A 106 11.18 -2.76 -5.97
CA PHE A 106 12.50 -2.46 -6.51
C PHE A 106 12.49 -2.22 -8.03
N ASP A 107 11.94 -3.16 -8.80
CA ASP A 107 12.01 -3.09 -10.26
C ASP A 107 10.65 -2.95 -10.95
N GLY A 108 9.56 -3.17 -10.21
CA GLY A 108 8.21 -3.12 -10.77
C GLY A 108 7.92 -4.19 -11.83
N SER A 109 8.87 -5.13 -12.04
CA SER A 109 8.76 -6.14 -13.09
C SER A 109 7.79 -7.26 -12.72
N THR A 110 7.64 -7.52 -11.42
CA THR A 110 6.75 -8.57 -10.92
C THR A 110 5.47 -7.94 -10.36
N VAL A 111 4.42 -7.93 -11.18
CA VAL A 111 3.07 -7.52 -10.75
C VAL A 111 2.43 -8.71 -10.05
N GLN A 112 2.03 -8.53 -8.79
CA GLN A 112 1.38 -9.55 -7.98
C GLN A 112 -0.14 -9.51 -8.15
N GLU A 113 -0.70 -8.31 -8.21
CA GLU A 113 -2.14 -8.08 -8.36
C GLU A 113 -2.39 -6.85 -9.22
N THR A 114 -3.40 -6.93 -10.07
CA THR A 114 -3.85 -5.83 -10.92
C THR A 114 -5.34 -5.62 -10.72
N ILE A 115 -5.74 -4.42 -10.30
CA ILE A 115 -7.13 -4.01 -10.17
C ILE A 115 -7.41 -2.97 -11.25
N ALA A 116 -8.24 -3.32 -12.24
CA ALA A 116 -8.59 -2.39 -13.31
C ALA A 116 -9.45 -1.23 -12.75
N LEU A 117 -9.29 -0.01 -13.30
CA LEU A 117 -10.03 1.16 -12.82
C LEU A 117 -11.54 1.08 -13.08
N ASP A 118 -11.99 0.21 -13.98
CA ASP A 118 -13.41 -0.04 -14.26
C ASP A 118 -13.98 -1.28 -13.56
N SER A 119 -13.18 -1.97 -12.72
CA SER A 119 -13.58 -3.19 -12.03
C SER A 119 -14.11 -2.98 -10.62
N PHE A 120 -14.34 -1.75 -10.20
CA PHE A 120 -14.91 -1.44 -8.88
C PHE A 120 -15.80 -0.20 -8.94
N ASP A 121 -16.79 -0.14 -8.08
CA ASP A 121 -17.70 1.00 -7.89
C ASP A 121 -17.59 1.60 -6.48
N GLU A 122 -17.06 0.81 -5.53
CA GLU A 122 -16.87 1.23 -4.14
C GLU A 122 -15.49 0.83 -3.63
N ILE A 123 -14.91 1.69 -2.78
CA ILE A 123 -13.69 1.41 -2.02
C ILE A 123 -13.98 1.58 -0.54
N GLU A 124 -13.88 0.50 0.21
CA GLU A 124 -13.99 0.49 1.66
C GLU A 124 -12.60 0.51 2.30
N ILE A 125 -12.48 1.21 3.43
CA ILE A 125 -11.26 1.20 4.25
C ILE A 125 -11.55 0.43 5.52
N ALA A 126 -10.86 -0.67 5.73
CA ALA A 126 -10.90 -1.46 6.95
C ALA A 126 -9.62 -1.20 7.78
N VAL A 127 -9.79 -0.76 9.02
CA VAL A 127 -8.67 -0.48 9.94
C VAL A 127 -8.74 -1.41 11.13
N ASP A 128 -7.77 -2.30 11.24
CA ASP A 128 -7.58 -3.16 12.42
C ASP A 128 -6.99 -2.36 13.59
N ALA A 129 -7.27 -2.82 14.82
CA ALA A 129 -6.73 -2.21 16.04
C ALA A 129 -5.19 -2.11 16.05
N GLY A 130 -4.50 -3.00 15.33
CA GLY A 130 -3.03 -2.95 15.18
C GLY A 130 -2.55 -2.04 14.04
N GLN A 131 -3.44 -1.52 13.21
CA GLN A 131 -3.12 -0.63 12.09
C GLN A 131 -3.29 0.84 12.45
N SER A 132 -4.17 1.15 13.40
CA SER A 132 -4.53 2.52 13.78
C SER A 132 -3.33 3.36 14.24
N TRP A 133 -2.34 2.75 14.91
CA TRP A 133 -1.14 3.45 15.35
C TRP A 133 -0.24 3.89 14.17
N TYR A 134 -0.25 3.13 13.08
CA TYR A 134 0.60 3.39 11.91
C TYR A 134 -0.05 4.30 10.86
N ASP A 135 -1.25 4.83 11.09
CA ASP A 135 -2.04 5.56 10.11
C ASP A 135 -2.14 4.77 8.79
N CYS A 136 -2.54 3.51 8.88
CA CYS A 136 -2.72 2.63 7.73
C CYS A 136 -3.99 1.79 7.86
N GLY A 137 -4.43 1.24 6.74
CA GLY A 137 -5.61 0.38 6.66
C GLY A 137 -5.60 -0.47 5.40
N ASP A 138 -6.49 -1.43 5.34
CA ASP A 138 -6.71 -2.26 4.16
C ASP A 138 -7.74 -1.57 3.26
N LEU A 139 -7.45 -1.46 1.96
CA LEU A 139 -8.43 -1.03 0.97
C LEU A 139 -9.08 -2.24 0.34
N ILE A 140 -10.40 -2.28 0.40
CA ILE A 140 -11.24 -3.34 -0.18
C ILE A 140 -12.01 -2.73 -1.34
N PHE A 141 -11.72 -3.22 -2.53
CA PHE A 141 -12.40 -2.81 -3.76
C PHE A 141 -13.61 -3.71 -3.97
N LYS A 142 -14.76 -3.10 -4.25
CA LYS A 142 -16.01 -3.83 -4.47
C LYS A 142 -16.64 -3.41 -5.78
N GLN A 143 -17.34 -4.36 -6.43
CA GLN A 143 -18.19 -4.12 -7.59
C GLN A 143 -19.53 -4.82 -7.36
N ALA A 144 -20.61 -4.06 -7.40
CA ALA A 144 -21.96 -4.56 -7.10
C ALA A 144 -22.03 -5.33 -5.75
N GLY A 145 -21.27 -4.87 -4.74
CA GLY A 145 -21.19 -5.49 -3.42
C GLY A 145 -20.23 -6.68 -3.30
N ALA A 146 -19.70 -7.21 -4.40
CA ALA A 146 -18.71 -8.29 -4.39
C ALA A 146 -17.29 -7.71 -4.31
N VAL A 147 -16.41 -8.36 -3.54
CA VAL A 147 -14.99 -7.96 -3.42
C VAL A 147 -14.26 -8.36 -4.71
N THR A 148 -13.65 -7.38 -5.38
CA THR A 148 -12.87 -7.57 -6.61
C THR A 148 -11.36 -7.48 -6.39
N GLY A 149 -10.92 -6.87 -5.28
CA GLY A 149 -9.50 -6.78 -4.93
C GLY A 149 -9.29 -6.26 -3.51
N ARG A 150 -8.09 -6.46 -2.95
CA ARG A 150 -7.72 -6.00 -1.62
C ARG A 150 -6.26 -5.58 -1.57
N LEU A 151 -5.98 -4.39 -1.08
CA LEU A 151 -4.62 -3.93 -0.79
C LEU A 151 -4.44 -3.84 0.72
N GLU A 152 -3.43 -4.54 1.24
CA GLU A 152 -3.21 -4.66 2.69
C GLU A 152 -2.31 -3.56 3.24
N SER A 153 -2.69 -3.02 4.40
CA SER A 153 -1.87 -2.09 5.20
C SER A 153 -1.34 -0.90 4.39
N VAL A 154 -2.20 -0.31 3.57
CA VAL A 154 -1.88 0.88 2.77
C VAL A 154 -1.64 2.04 3.71
N SER A 155 -0.50 2.73 3.57
CA SER A 155 -0.20 3.94 4.34
C SER A 155 -1.07 5.10 3.85
N ARG A 156 -1.64 5.89 4.79
CA ARG A 156 -2.56 6.99 4.51
C ARG A 156 -3.71 6.57 3.60
N PRO A 157 -4.54 5.61 4.02
CA PRO A 157 -5.51 4.93 3.17
C PRO A 157 -6.55 5.90 2.57
N GLU A 158 -6.94 6.95 3.29
CA GLU A 158 -7.88 7.96 2.79
C GLU A 158 -7.32 8.73 1.58
N SER A 159 -6.05 9.14 1.64
CA SER A 159 -5.39 9.85 0.54
C SER A 159 -5.24 8.94 -0.68
N PHE A 160 -4.91 7.67 -0.47
CA PHE A 160 -4.79 6.70 -1.54
C PHE A 160 -6.15 6.39 -2.17
N LYS A 161 -7.20 6.19 -1.36
CA LYS A 161 -8.59 6.04 -1.82
C LYS A 161 -9.02 7.21 -2.69
N ALA A 162 -8.77 8.45 -2.24
CA ALA A 162 -9.12 9.65 -3.01
C ALA A 162 -8.41 9.69 -4.37
N ALA A 163 -7.12 9.28 -4.42
CA ALA A 163 -6.36 9.19 -5.67
C ALA A 163 -6.92 8.10 -6.59
N CYS A 164 -7.31 6.92 -6.05
CA CYS A 164 -7.96 5.86 -6.82
C CYS A 164 -9.26 6.34 -7.47
N ILE A 165 -10.15 6.98 -6.70
CA ILE A 165 -11.44 7.51 -7.19
C ILE A 165 -11.20 8.54 -8.28
N LYS A 166 -10.25 9.47 -8.08
CA LYS A 166 -9.91 10.49 -9.08
C LYS A 166 -9.39 9.87 -10.38
N SER A 167 -8.53 8.86 -10.28
CA SER A 167 -8.00 8.14 -11.45
C SER A 167 -9.11 7.38 -12.18
N GLN A 168 -10.02 6.74 -11.44
CA GLN A 168 -11.19 6.06 -11.99
C GLN A 168 -12.11 7.02 -12.76
N MET A 169 -12.46 8.16 -12.14
CA MET A 169 -13.31 9.17 -12.79
C MET A 169 -12.68 9.69 -14.09
N SER A 170 -11.37 9.94 -14.09
CA SER A 170 -10.64 10.36 -15.28
C SER A 170 -10.65 9.28 -16.36
N PHE A 171 -10.43 8.01 -15.99
CA PHE A 171 -10.42 6.87 -16.90
C PHE A 171 -11.79 6.65 -17.55
N VAL A 172 -12.87 6.64 -16.75
CA VAL A 172 -14.24 6.45 -17.24
C VAL A 172 -14.67 7.64 -18.12
N GLY A 173 -14.35 8.86 -17.72
CA GLY A 173 -14.67 10.06 -18.50
C GLY A 173 -14.01 10.08 -19.89
N VAL A 174 -12.75 9.66 -19.98
CA VAL A 174 -12.06 9.54 -21.27
C VAL A 174 -12.64 8.39 -22.10
N LYS A 175 -12.98 7.26 -21.49
CA LYS A 175 -13.59 6.10 -22.17
C LYS A 175 -14.96 6.41 -22.75
N GLN A 176 -15.72 7.31 -22.14
CA GLN A 176 -17.03 7.76 -22.63
C GLN A 176 -16.94 8.84 -23.72
N ALA A 177 -15.81 9.55 -23.83
CA ALA A 177 -15.60 10.62 -24.80
C ALA A 177 -15.04 10.16 -26.15
N ILE A 178 -14.69 8.88 -26.28
CA ILE A 178 -14.18 8.22 -27.49
C ILE A 178 -15.27 7.36 -28.11
#